data_5959507ce9fdbc9b2f2bb98126761f8a
#
_entry.id   5959507ce9fdbc9b2f2bb98126761f8a
#
_cell.length_a   1.000
_cell.length_b   1.000
_cell.length_c   1.000
_cell.angle_alpha   90.00
_cell.angle_beta   90.00
_cell.angle_gamma   90.00
#
_symmetry.space_group_name_H-M   'P 1'
#
loop_
_entity.id
_entity.type
_entity.pdbx_description
1 polymer ?
#
loop_
_entity_poly.entity_id
_entity_poly.type
_entity_poly.pdbx_seq_one_letter_code
_entity_poly.pdbx_strand_id
1 'polypeptide(L)'
;MPEFHARVLDDLTGVDATDWNRLAGGHPLLSHEFFHALHQTGCAAADSGWLPQFLTLWDEAGIKDGNGHPPPRLRAAMPLYLKSHSYGEYVFDWAWADAYQRHGLAYYPKLLAAIPFSPVSGPRLLAATDADRAALVRAALALAQDASSLHVLFPQPDEAALMQTAGMMLRSSVQFHWSNPGYASFDEFLSHLSHDKRKKIKQERRKVRDSGINFRRLRGDEIRDSDWALFARCYNRTYRAHRSTPYLNLEFFQRLGQTMPQHVLLIIAELEGKPVASALNLYSQHTLYGRYWGALQYLPCLHFETCYYQALEFCIEQDIKVFEGGAQGEHKLARGFLPVKTLSAHWLAHPEFSDAVERFLQREHQGIARYVDELNEHSPFKSAVEESGGA
;
A
#
# COMPACT_ATOMS: atom_id res chain seq x y z
N MET A 1 -1.39 -26.90 23.30
CA MET A 1 -1.17 -25.93 22.21
C MET A 1 0.33 -25.81 22.05
N PRO A 2 0.89 -25.69 20.83
CA PRO A 2 2.32 -25.44 20.73
C PRO A 2 2.64 -24.16 21.49
N GLU A 3 3.61 -24.25 22.35
CA GLU A 3 4.13 -23.13 23.14
C GLU A 3 4.90 -22.20 22.18
N PHE A 4 4.56 -20.92 22.13
CA PHE A 4 5.28 -19.88 21.37
C PHE A 4 5.58 -18.70 22.30
N HIS A 5 6.69 -18.01 22.01
CA HIS A 5 7.02 -16.75 22.66
C HIS A 5 6.66 -15.57 21.76
N ALA A 6 5.87 -14.65 22.30
CA ALA A 6 5.66 -13.36 21.65
C ALA A 6 6.81 -12.40 22.00
N ARG A 7 7.35 -11.72 20.98
CA ARG A 7 8.38 -10.69 21.14
C ARG A 7 7.97 -9.45 20.38
N VAL A 8 8.32 -8.29 20.92
CA VAL A 8 8.23 -7.01 20.24
C VAL A 8 9.63 -6.57 19.86
N LEU A 9 9.84 -6.30 18.57
CA LEU A 9 11.12 -5.91 18.01
C LEU A 9 11.06 -4.46 17.54
N ASP A 10 12.09 -3.71 17.81
CA ASP A 10 12.26 -2.31 17.39
C ASP A 10 12.98 -2.19 16.03
N ASP A 11 13.54 -3.28 15.53
CA ASP A 11 14.08 -3.41 14.17
C ASP A 11 14.01 -4.87 13.68
N LEU A 12 14.45 -5.11 12.43
CA LEU A 12 14.51 -6.44 11.82
C LEU A 12 15.95 -6.99 11.67
N THR A 13 16.95 -6.33 12.23
CA THR A 13 18.38 -6.72 12.07
C THR A 13 18.64 -8.15 12.56
N GLY A 14 17.95 -8.58 13.60
CA GLY A 14 18.08 -9.94 14.16
C GLY A 14 17.14 -10.99 13.58
N VAL A 15 16.36 -10.64 12.54
CA VAL A 15 15.39 -11.53 11.89
C VAL A 15 15.94 -12.02 10.56
N ASP A 16 15.93 -13.35 10.34
CA ASP A 16 16.31 -13.91 9.05
C ASP A 16 15.34 -13.46 7.95
N ALA A 17 15.88 -12.83 6.88
CA ALA A 17 15.10 -12.31 5.78
C ALA A 17 14.32 -13.41 5.04
N THR A 18 14.87 -14.63 4.94
CA THR A 18 14.21 -15.76 4.28
C THR A 18 12.98 -16.20 5.05
N ASP A 19 13.09 -16.29 6.39
CA ASP A 19 11.96 -16.65 7.26
C ASP A 19 10.86 -15.58 7.23
N TRP A 20 11.24 -14.30 7.27
CA TRP A 20 10.29 -13.20 7.15
C TRP A 20 9.59 -13.20 5.79
N ASN A 21 10.35 -13.27 4.69
CA ASN A 21 9.83 -13.19 3.32
C ASN A 21 8.94 -14.39 2.97
N ARG A 22 9.20 -15.56 3.54
CA ARG A 22 8.32 -16.73 3.46
C ARG A 22 6.94 -16.42 4.03
N LEU A 23 6.86 -15.71 5.16
CA LEU A 23 5.58 -15.31 5.77
C LEU A 23 4.93 -14.14 5.02
N ALA A 24 5.72 -13.23 4.43
CA ALA A 24 5.22 -12.12 3.63
C ALA A 24 4.63 -12.55 2.27
N GLY A 25 4.79 -13.83 1.86
CA GLY A 25 4.15 -14.40 0.67
C GLY A 25 4.55 -13.74 -0.66
N GLY A 26 5.77 -13.18 -0.75
CA GLY A 26 6.25 -12.52 -1.95
C GLY A 26 5.69 -11.11 -2.20
N HIS A 27 5.02 -10.52 -1.21
CA HIS A 27 4.52 -9.15 -1.30
C HIS A 27 5.67 -8.15 -1.12
N PRO A 28 6.05 -7.34 -2.14
CA PRO A 28 7.28 -6.54 -2.10
C PRO A 28 7.29 -5.47 -0.99
N LEU A 29 6.14 -4.86 -0.68
CA LEU A 29 6.05 -3.85 0.37
C LEU A 29 5.94 -4.45 1.79
N LEU A 30 5.90 -5.77 1.90
CA LEU A 30 5.93 -6.50 3.18
C LEU A 30 7.23 -7.29 3.34
N SER A 31 8.16 -7.20 2.39
CA SER A 31 9.45 -7.87 2.47
C SER A 31 10.32 -7.32 3.61
N HIS A 32 11.21 -8.16 4.10
CA HIS A 32 12.23 -7.77 5.08
C HIS A 32 13.03 -6.56 4.59
N GLU A 33 13.45 -6.59 3.34
CA GLU A 33 14.27 -5.56 2.69
C GLU A 33 13.55 -4.21 2.67
N PHE A 34 12.25 -4.20 2.39
CA PHE A 34 11.46 -2.97 2.36
C PHE A 34 11.36 -2.32 3.75
N PHE A 35 11.01 -3.08 4.78
CA PHE A 35 10.94 -2.55 6.14
C PHE A 35 12.32 -2.16 6.67
N HIS A 36 13.34 -3.00 6.42
CA HIS A 36 14.70 -2.70 6.82
C HIS A 36 15.22 -1.39 6.18
N ALA A 37 14.92 -1.17 4.89
CA ALA A 37 15.24 0.10 4.22
C ALA A 37 14.54 1.30 4.87
N LEU A 38 13.25 1.20 5.24
CA LEU A 38 12.52 2.26 5.94
C LEU A 38 13.15 2.63 7.28
N HIS A 39 13.57 1.63 8.05
CA HIS A 39 14.16 1.83 9.39
C HIS A 39 15.57 2.39 9.29
N GLN A 40 16.43 1.78 8.47
CA GLN A 40 17.84 2.16 8.33
C GLN A 40 18.02 3.59 7.76
N THR A 41 17.06 4.08 7.00
CA THR A 41 17.10 5.43 6.43
C THR A 41 16.36 6.47 7.27
N GLY A 42 15.82 6.05 8.42
CA GLY A 42 15.05 6.92 9.33
C GLY A 42 13.69 7.36 8.78
N CYS A 43 13.24 6.80 7.65
CA CYS A 43 11.94 7.15 7.08
C CYS A 43 10.79 6.69 7.99
N ALA A 44 10.89 5.49 8.59
CA ALA A 44 9.98 5.01 9.63
C ALA A 44 10.77 4.77 10.91
N ALA A 45 10.76 5.75 11.81
CA ALA A 45 11.51 5.79 13.06
C ALA A 45 10.77 6.62 14.10
N ALA A 46 11.27 6.69 15.32
CA ALA A 46 10.69 7.49 16.41
C ALA A 46 10.51 8.96 16.00
N ASP A 47 11.53 9.57 15.40
CA ASP A 47 11.53 10.98 14.98
C ASP A 47 10.50 11.27 13.87
N SER A 48 10.17 10.28 13.04
CA SER A 48 9.11 10.38 12.04
C SER A 48 7.72 10.03 12.58
N GLY A 49 7.60 9.74 13.88
CA GLY A 49 6.37 9.31 14.54
C GLY A 49 5.91 7.89 14.15
N TRP A 50 6.82 7.06 13.64
CA TRP A 50 6.60 5.67 13.27
C TRP A 50 7.60 4.77 14.01
N LEU A 51 7.50 4.69 15.34
CA LEU A 51 8.39 3.85 16.16
C LEU A 51 8.06 2.38 15.92
N PRO A 52 8.99 1.56 15.37
CA PRO A 52 8.74 0.15 15.12
C PRO A 52 8.46 -0.61 16.42
N GLN A 53 7.47 -1.50 16.37
CA GLN A 53 7.02 -2.38 17.43
C GLN A 53 6.62 -3.73 16.82
N PHE A 54 7.49 -4.33 15.99
CA PHE A 54 7.15 -5.54 15.25
C PHE A 54 6.79 -6.68 16.21
N LEU A 55 5.53 -7.06 16.23
CA LEU A 55 5.07 -8.19 17.04
C LEU A 55 5.38 -9.49 16.30
N THR A 56 6.13 -10.38 16.95
CA THR A 56 6.58 -11.65 16.37
C THR A 56 6.28 -12.83 17.29
N LEU A 57 5.96 -13.98 16.72
CA LEU A 57 5.78 -15.24 17.43
C LEU A 57 6.87 -16.23 17.01
N TRP A 58 7.52 -16.83 18.00
CA TRP A 58 8.63 -17.74 17.80
C TRP A 58 8.36 -19.11 18.40
N ASP A 59 8.79 -20.19 17.73
CA ASP A 59 8.80 -21.53 18.31
C ASP A 59 9.83 -21.61 19.42
N GLU A 60 9.47 -22.23 20.55
CA GLU A 60 10.39 -22.48 21.65
C GLU A 60 11.39 -23.61 21.37
N ALA A 61 11.16 -24.42 20.37
CA ALA A 61 11.91 -25.65 20.08
C ALA A 61 13.42 -25.46 19.88
N GLY A 62 13.93 -24.23 20.01
CA GLY A 62 15.34 -23.86 19.90
C GLY A 62 15.99 -23.32 21.16
N ILE A 63 15.28 -23.16 22.27
CA ILE A 63 15.84 -22.54 23.51
C ILE A 63 16.31 -23.62 24.48
N LYS A 64 17.13 -24.56 24.07
CA LYS A 64 17.91 -25.41 25.01
C LYS A 64 19.38 -25.25 24.72
N ASP A 65 20.02 -24.56 25.62
CA ASP A 65 21.42 -24.51 26.01
C ASP A 65 22.39 -25.41 25.24
N GLY A 66 23.28 -24.80 24.43
CA GLY A 66 24.61 -25.33 24.15
C GLY A 66 24.77 -26.66 23.41
N ASN A 67 23.72 -27.42 23.11
CA ASN A 67 23.80 -28.77 22.56
C ASN A 67 22.99 -29.00 21.28
N GLY A 68 23.26 -28.21 20.23
CA GLY A 68 22.87 -28.61 18.86
C GLY A 68 21.39 -28.52 18.50
N HIS A 69 20.58 -27.77 19.20
CA HIS A 69 19.19 -27.51 18.82
C HIS A 69 19.11 -26.39 17.75
N PRO A 70 18.22 -26.49 16.77
CA PRO A 70 18.05 -25.46 15.76
C PRO A 70 17.65 -24.11 16.40
N PRO A 71 18.07 -22.97 15.81
CA PRO A 71 17.68 -21.65 16.31
C PRO A 71 16.16 -21.49 16.33
N PRO A 72 15.59 -20.61 17.21
CA PRO A 72 14.18 -20.36 17.25
C PRO A 72 13.70 -19.91 15.87
N ARG A 73 12.58 -20.51 15.40
CA ARG A 73 12.03 -20.24 14.08
C ARG A 73 10.90 -19.23 14.17
N LEU A 74 10.91 -18.22 13.28
CA LEU A 74 9.82 -17.27 13.14
C LEU A 74 8.56 -17.96 12.59
N ARG A 75 7.48 -17.98 13.38
CA ARG A 75 6.17 -18.57 13.03
C ARG A 75 5.21 -17.58 12.44
N ALA A 76 5.19 -16.36 13.03
CA ALA A 76 4.29 -15.32 12.60
C ALA A 76 4.85 -13.93 12.95
N ALA A 77 4.41 -12.92 12.21
CA ALA A 77 4.79 -11.53 12.43
C ALA A 77 3.66 -10.56 12.06
N MET A 78 3.64 -9.42 12.73
CA MET A 78 2.75 -8.30 12.45
C MET A 78 3.58 -7.03 12.39
N PRO A 79 3.64 -6.32 11.25
CA PRO A 79 4.35 -5.04 11.14
C PRO A 79 3.59 -3.96 11.91
N LEU A 80 3.94 -3.79 13.17
CA LEU A 80 3.30 -2.91 14.11
C LEU A 80 4.20 -1.70 14.43
N TYR A 81 3.59 -0.54 14.66
CA TYR A 81 4.25 0.71 15.00
C TYR A 81 3.54 1.40 16.15
N LEU A 82 4.29 2.04 17.04
CA LEU A 82 3.76 3.01 17.99
C LEU A 82 3.78 4.39 17.32
N LYS A 83 2.61 5.00 17.20
CA LYS A 83 2.39 6.23 16.44
C LYS A 83 2.19 7.43 17.36
N SER A 84 2.93 8.52 17.10
CA SER A 84 2.75 9.80 17.78
C SER A 84 1.82 10.77 17.03
N HIS A 85 1.36 10.42 15.83
CA HIS A 85 0.44 11.20 14.99
C HIS A 85 -0.13 10.31 13.86
N SER A 86 -1.14 10.77 13.11
CA SER A 86 -1.79 9.99 12.04
C SER A 86 -1.29 10.31 10.61
N TYR A 87 -0.16 10.99 10.46
CA TYR A 87 0.39 11.25 9.12
C TYR A 87 0.95 9.97 8.48
N GLY A 88 0.71 9.84 7.15
CA GLY A 88 1.24 8.75 6.34
C GLY A 88 0.45 7.43 6.40
N GLU A 89 -0.74 7.42 7.01
CA GLU A 89 -1.58 6.23 7.22
C GLU A 89 -2.61 5.99 6.11
N TYR A 90 -3.14 7.07 5.51
CA TYR A 90 -4.18 7.04 4.45
C TYR A 90 -5.54 6.48 4.88
N VAL A 91 -5.75 6.18 6.17
CA VAL A 91 -7.05 5.97 6.80
C VAL A 91 -7.21 7.08 7.83
N PHE A 92 -8.15 8.00 7.55
CA PHE A 92 -8.22 9.26 8.31
C PHE A 92 -9.03 9.08 9.59
N ASP A 93 -8.38 9.24 10.72
CA ASP A 93 -8.93 9.18 12.09
C ASP A 93 -8.84 10.53 12.85
N TRP A 94 -8.60 11.62 12.12
CA TRP A 94 -8.47 12.96 12.70
C TRP A 94 -9.65 13.37 13.57
N ALA A 95 -10.87 12.99 13.16
CA ALA A 95 -12.08 13.27 13.93
C ALA A 95 -12.09 12.55 15.28
N TRP A 96 -11.47 11.35 15.35
CA TRP A 96 -11.34 10.61 16.60
C TRP A 96 -10.30 11.25 17.51
N ALA A 97 -9.14 11.61 16.97
CA ALA A 97 -8.08 12.32 17.70
C ALA A 97 -8.59 13.65 18.27
N ASP A 98 -9.33 14.42 17.48
CA ASP A 98 -9.95 15.68 17.89
C ASP A 98 -11.02 15.46 18.97
N ALA A 99 -11.82 14.40 18.88
CA ALA A 99 -12.79 14.05 19.92
C ALA A 99 -12.12 13.71 21.26
N TYR A 100 -11.03 12.92 21.24
CA TYR A 100 -10.24 12.64 22.44
C TYR A 100 -9.70 13.92 23.08
N GLN A 101 -9.09 14.79 22.27
CA GLN A 101 -8.53 16.06 22.73
C GLN A 101 -9.59 16.96 23.38
N ARG A 102 -10.80 17.08 22.78
CA ARG A 102 -11.91 17.87 23.33
C ARG A 102 -12.40 17.36 24.69
N HIS A 103 -12.20 16.09 24.99
CA HIS A 103 -12.55 15.48 26.27
C HIS A 103 -11.36 15.39 27.26
N GLY A 104 -10.22 16.02 26.90
CA GLY A 104 -9.04 16.03 27.78
C GLY A 104 -8.30 14.70 27.82
N LEU A 105 -8.50 13.82 26.85
CA LEU A 105 -7.87 12.50 26.75
C LEU A 105 -6.78 12.49 25.69
N ALA A 106 -5.74 11.69 25.90
CA ALA A 106 -4.67 11.49 24.94
C ALA A 106 -5.05 10.41 23.92
N TYR A 107 -5.08 10.77 22.63
CA TYR A 107 -5.25 9.81 21.54
C TYR A 107 -3.91 9.16 21.13
N TYR A 108 -2.82 9.87 21.28
CA TYR A 108 -1.48 9.35 21.01
C TYR A 108 -0.74 9.11 22.32
N PRO A 109 0.14 8.08 22.39
CA PRO A 109 0.47 7.16 21.32
C PRO A 109 -0.62 6.11 21.07
N LYS A 110 -0.72 5.65 19.79
CA LYS A 110 -1.60 4.56 19.37
C LYS A 110 -0.79 3.47 18.68
N LEU A 111 -1.27 2.23 18.70
CA LEU A 111 -0.67 1.14 17.92
C LEU A 111 -1.27 1.06 16.52
N LEU A 112 -0.41 0.83 15.52
CA LEU A 112 -0.79 0.77 14.13
C LEU A 112 -0.08 -0.36 13.39
N ALA A 113 -0.83 -1.32 12.85
CA ALA A 113 -0.32 -2.28 11.88
C ALA A 113 -0.61 -1.78 10.46
N ALA A 114 0.43 -1.38 9.76
CA ALA A 114 0.35 -0.83 8.40
C ALA A 114 1.70 -0.94 7.69
N ILE A 115 1.66 -0.78 6.36
CA ILE A 115 2.87 -0.49 5.59
C ILE A 115 3.07 1.03 5.60
N PRO A 116 4.15 1.56 6.18
CA PRO A 116 4.36 2.99 6.26
C PRO A 116 4.26 3.69 4.90
N PHE A 117 3.53 4.80 4.85
CA PHE A 117 3.35 5.66 3.69
C PHE A 117 2.76 4.97 2.45
N SER A 118 2.11 3.79 2.64
CA SER A 118 1.71 2.90 1.56
C SER A 118 0.30 2.35 1.77
N PRO A 119 -0.73 2.92 1.14
CA PRO A 119 -2.12 2.48 1.26
C PRO A 119 -2.40 1.30 0.31
N VAL A 120 -1.66 0.21 0.48
CA VAL A 120 -1.84 -1.00 -0.31
C VAL A 120 -2.48 -2.11 0.52
N SER A 121 -3.36 -2.88 -0.11
CA SER A 121 -3.97 -4.04 0.50
C SER A 121 -2.99 -5.21 0.56
N GLY A 122 -3.09 -6.03 1.60
CA GLY A 122 -2.24 -7.20 1.75
C GLY A 122 -2.28 -7.77 3.17
N PRO A 123 -1.60 -8.88 3.42
CA PRO A 123 -1.59 -9.48 4.75
C PRO A 123 -0.99 -8.53 5.79
N ARG A 124 -1.59 -8.51 6.95
CA ARG A 124 -1.09 -7.80 8.15
C ARG A 124 -0.76 -8.79 9.26
N LEU A 125 -1.26 -10.00 9.14
CA LEU A 125 -0.98 -11.15 10.01
C LEU A 125 -0.11 -12.13 9.21
N LEU A 126 1.19 -11.86 9.14
CA LEU A 126 2.14 -12.69 8.38
C LEU A 126 2.30 -14.03 9.08
N ALA A 127 1.53 -15.03 8.68
CA ALA A 127 1.50 -16.36 9.30
C ALA A 127 1.02 -17.42 8.31
N ALA A 128 1.49 -18.64 8.48
CA ALA A 128 1.10 -19.76 7.65
C ALA A 128 -0.26 -20.37 8.04
N THR A 129 -0.70 -20.21 9.30
CA THR A 129 -1.92 -20.82 9.82
C THR A 129 -2.85 -19.82 10.46
N ASP A 130 -4.16 -20.08 10.44
CA ASP A 130 -5.16 -19.24 11.11
C ASP A 130 -5.01 -19.26 12.64
N ALA A 131 -4.49 -20.34 13.20
CA ALA A 131 -4.18 -20.42 14.63
C ALA A 131 -3.09 -19.41 15.03
N ASP A 132 -2.04 -19.25 14.21
CA ASP A 132 -0.98 -18.27 14.42
C ASP A 132 -1.48 -16.85 14.16
N ARG A 133 -2.32 -16.62 13.15
CA ARG A 133 -3.00 -15.33 12.93
C ARG A 133 -3.84 -14.91 14.12
N ALA A 134 -4.65 -15.84 14.65
CA ALA A 134 -5.45 -15.61 15.85
C ALA A 134 -4.58 -15.32 17.10
N ALA A 135 -3.42 -15.97 17.20
CA ALA A 135 -2.46 -15.70 18.27
C ALA A 135 -1.86 -14.30 18.17
N LEU A 136 -1.49 -13.86 16.96
CA LEU A 136 -1.03 -12.47 16.71
C LEU A 136 -2.08 -11.44 17.10
N VAL A 137 -3.35 -11.63 16.72
CA VAL A 137 -4.43 -10.71 17.08
C VAL A 137 -4.59 -10.61 18.60
N ARG A 138 -4.60 -11.76 19.32
CA ARG A 138 -4.67 -11.73 20.78
C ARG A 138 -3.48 -11.02 21.43
N ALA A 139 -2.27 -11.29 20.94
CA ALA A 139 -1.07 -10.63 21.45
C ALA A 139 -1.06 -9.13 21.16
N ALA A 140 -1.51 -8.71 19.97
CA ALA A 140 -1.63 -7.29 19.62
C ALA A 140 -2.67 -6.56 20.48
N LEU A 141 -3.83 -7.18 20.74
CA LEU A 141 -4.86 -6.64 21.64
C LEU A 141 -4.39 -6.56 23.10
N ALA A 142 -3.58 -7.53 23.54
CA ALA A 142 -2.96 -7.45 24.88
C ALA A 142 -1.96 -6.29 24.96
N LEU A 143 -1.11 -6.12 23.96
CA LEU A 143 -0.16 -4.99 23.89
C LEU A 143 -0.88 -3.64 23.81
N ALA A 144 -2.03 -3.59 23.16
CA ALA A 144 -2.82 -2.37 23.00
C ALA A 144 -3.44 -1.84 24.28
N GLN A 145 -3.49 -2.63 25.38
CA GLN A 145 -4.00 -2.17 26.67
C GLN A 145 -3.18 -1.01 27.26
N ASP A 146 -1.92 -0.87 26.84
CA ASP A 146 -1.02 0.21 27.24
C ASP A 146 -1.04 1.40 26.26
N ALA A 147 -1.90 1.38 25.24
CA ALA A 147 -2.07 2.44 24.24
C ALA A 147 -3.54 2.93 24.19
N SER A 148 -3.79 4.04 23.50
CA SER A 148 -5.16 4.56 23.34
C SER A 148 -6.02 3.67 22.45
N SER A 149 -5.39 3.00 21.47
CA SER A 149 -6.06 2.23 20.44
C SER A 149 -5.10 1.35 19.64
N LEU A 150 -5.66 0.36 18.93
CA LEU A 150 -5.00 -0.45 17.91
C LEU A 150 -5.75 -0.32 16.58
N HIS A 151 -5.01 -0.03 15.53
CA HIS A 151 -5.54 0.05 14.16
C HIS A 151 -4.76 -0.89 13.25
N VAL A 152 -5.48 -1.61 12.38
CA VAL A 152 -4.89 -2.46 11.34
C VAL A 152 -5.42 -1.97 9.99
N LEU A 153 -4.54 -1.44 9.13
CA LEU A 153 -4.94 -0.78 7.91
C LEU A 153 -4.72 -1.67 6.68
N PHE A 154 -5.74 -1.73 5.83
CA PHE A 154 -5.74 -2.48 4.56
C PHE A 154 -5.43 -3.99 4.71
N PRO A 155 -5.96 -4.68 5.77
CA PRO A 155 -5.82 -6.12 5.87
C PRO A 155 -6.58 -6.82 4.75
N GLN A 156 -6.28 -8.09 4.52
CA GLN A 156 -7.09 -8.95 3.67
C GLN A 156 -8.46 -9.24 4.30
N PRO A 157 -9.50 -9.58 3.51
CA PRO A 157 -10.85 -9.79 4.02
C PRO A 157 -10.96 -10.89 5.09
N ASP A 158 -10.22 -11.98 4.94
CA ASP A 158 -10.16 -13.10 5.90
C ASP A 158 -9.52 -12.67 7.24
N GLU A 159 -8.45 -11.88 7.18
CA GLU A 159 -7.82 -11.30 8.37
C GLU A 159 -8.76 -10.31 9.07
N ALA A 160 -9.46 -9.46 8.30
CA ALA A 160 -10.44 -8.52 8.84
C ALA A 160 -11.58 -9.26 9.57
N ALA A 161 -12.08 -10.36 9.01
CA ALA A 161 -13.10 -11.19 9.64
C ALA A 161 -12.59 -11.83 10.97
N LEU A 162 -11.33 -12.27 10.99
CA LEU A 162 -10.70 -12.79 12.20
C LEU A 162 -10.58 -11.69 13.28
N MET A 163 -10.16 -10.48 12.92
CA MET A 163 -10.07 -9.33 13.82
C MET A 163 -11.45 -8.91 14.35
N GLN A 164 -12.48 -8.94 13.50
CA GLN A 164 -13.85 -8.68 13.91
C GLN A 164 -14.35 -9.70 14.94
N THR A 165 -14.07 -10.98 14.73
CA THR A 165 -14.37 -12.04 15.68
C THR A 165 -13.65 -11.84 17.03
N ALA A 166 -12.49 -11.21 17.02
CA ALA A 166 -11.74 -10.84 18.21
C ALA A 166 -12.22 -9.53 18.89
N GLY A 167 -13.31 -8.91 18.40
CA GLY A 167 -13.93 -7.71 18.98
C GLY A 167 -13.43 -6.39 18.38
N MET A 168 -12.72 -6.38 17.27
CA MET A 168 -12.35 -5.14 16.57
C MET A 168 -13.50 -4.68 15.66
N MET A 169 -13.69 -3.37 15.57
CA MET A 169 -14.64 -2.72 14.65
C MET A 169 -14.05 -2.66 13.25
N LEU A 170 -14.85 -2.93 12.22
CA LEU A 170 -14.42 -2.80 10.82
C LEU A 170 -14.86 -1.46 10.22
N ARG A 171 -13.96 -0.84 9.47
CA ARG A 171 -14.23 0.32 8.62
C ARG A 171 -13.96 -0.03 7.17
N SER A 172 -14.83 0.44 6.29
CA SER A 172 -14.72 0.25 4.83
C SER A 172 -14.30 1.55 4.16
N SER A 173 -13.52 1.44 3.10
CA SER A 173 -13.16 2.54 2.19
C SER A 173 -13.12 2.02 0.76
N VAL A 174 -12.83 2.90 -0.21
CA VAL A 174 -12.77 2.55 -1.64
C VAL A 174 -11.44 2.96 -2.21
N GLN A 175 -10.84 2.07 -2.98
CA GLN A 175 -9.71 2.33 -3.87
C GLN A 175 -10.10 1.96 -5.31
N PHE A 176 -9.20 2.23 -6.26
CA PHE A 176 -9.42 1.95 -7.66
C PHE A 176 -8.30 1.05 -8.18
N HIS A 177 -8.64 -0.17 -8.59
CA HIS A 177 -7.71 -1.14 -9.12
C HIS A 177 -8.05 -1.48 -10.56
N TRP A 178 -7.04 -1.72 -11.37
CA TRP A 178 -7.19 -2.25 -12.70
C TRP A 178 -6.89 -3.75 -12.69
N SER A 179 -7.69 -4.51 -13.43
CA SER A 179 -7.53 -5.97 -13.55
C SER A 179 -7.20 -6.34 -15.01
N ASN A 180 -6.26 -7.27 -15.15
CA ASN A 180 -5.88 -7.85 -16.44
C ASN A 180 -6.48 -9.26 -16.60
N PRO A 181 -7.55 -9.41 -17.36
CA PRO A 181 -8.11 -10.74 -17.65
C PRO A 181 -7.26 -11.55 -18.65
N GLY A 182 -6.16 -10.98 -19.14
CA GLY A 182 -5.27 -11.60 -20.14
C GLY A 182 -5.24 -10.83 -21.46
N TYR A 183 -5.31 -9.49 -21.41
CA TYR A 183 -5.16 -8.66 -22.61
C TYR A 183 -3.83 -8.95 -23.32
N ALA A 184 -3.86 -9.23 -24.63
CA ALA A 184 -2.67 -9.42 -25.43
C ALA A 184 -1.96 -8.10 -25.81
N SER A 185 -2.66 -6.96 -25.71
CA SER A 185 -2.12 -5.64 -26.02
C SER A 185 -2.90 -4.52 -25.34
N PHE A 186 -2.28 -3.33 -25.26
CA PHE A 186 -2.96 -2.13 -24.80
C PHE A 186 -4.13 -1.71 -25.70
N ASP A 187 -4.03 -1.95 -27.01
CA ASP A 187 -5.14 -1.68 -27.94
C ASP A 187 -6.32 -2.64 -27.72
N GLU A 188 -6.06 -3.89 -27.36
CA GLU A 188 -7.12 -4.83 -26.96
C GLU A 188 -7.80 -4.34 -25.66
N PHE A 189 -7.04 -3.99 -24.63
CA PHE A 189 -7.61 -3.37 -23.43
C PHE A 189 -8.52 -2.17 -23.79
N LEU A 190 -8.03 -1.26 -24.64
CA LEU A 190 -8.83 -0.11 -25.10
C LEU A 190 -10.09 -0.54 -25.84
N SER A 191 -10.09 -1.66 -26.54
CA SER A 191 -11.25 -2.16 -27.29
C SER A 191 -12.43 -2.54 -26.38
N HIS A 192 -12.17 -2.91 -25.12
CA HIS A 192 -13.18 -3.24 -24.12
C HIS A 192 -13.80 -2.00 -23.46
N LEU A 193 -13.16 -0.84 -23.58
CA LEU A 193 -13.70 0.41 -23.06
C LEU A 193 -14.80 0.98 -23.96
N SER A 194 -15.71 1.73 -23.37
CA SER A 194 -16.70 2.53 -24.09
C SER A 194 -16.02 3.50 -25.06
N HIS A 195 -16.71 3.86 -26.15
CA HIS A 195 -16.16 4.70 -27.21
C HIS A 195 -15.53 6.00 -26.68
N ASP A 196 -16.24 6.68 -25.77
CA ASP A 196 -15.80 7.98 -25.25
C ASP A 196 -14.55 7.86 -24.37
N LYS A 197 -14.47 6.82 -23.52
CA LYS A 197 -13.31 6.58 -22.66
C LYS A 197 -12.09 6.21 -23.50
N ARG A 198 -12.25 5.32 -24.49
CA ARG A 198 -11.20 4.96 -25.46
C ARG A 198 -10.70 6.18 -26.25
N LYS A 199 -11.63 7.01 -26.77
CA LYS A 199 -11.30 8.23 -27.50
C LYS A 199 -10.50 9.19 -26.62
N LYS A 200 -10.92 9.39 -25.35
CA LYS A 200 -10.24 10.26 -24.40
C LYS A 200 -8.82 9.79 -24.11
N ILE A 201 -8.61 8.51 -23.82
CA ILE A 201 -7.28 7.94 -23.59
C ILE A 201 -6.37 8.13 -24.82
N LYS A 202 -6.87 7.81 -26.03
CA LYS A 202 -6.10 8.01 -27.27
C LYS A 202 -5.73 9.49 -27.48
N GLN A 203 -6.60 10.43 -27.14
CA GLN A 203 -6.31 11.87 -27.21
C GLN A 203 -5.26 12.31 -26.18
N GLU A 204 -5.35 11.83 -24.94
CA GLU A 204 -4.38 12.13 -23.89
C GLU A 204 -2.98 11.63 -24.27
N ARG A 205 -2.87 10.39 -24.72
CA ARG A 205 -1.61 9.79 -25.20
C ARG A 205 -1.05 10.53 -26.42
N ARG A 206 -1.92 10.90 -27.36
CA ARG A 206 -1.50 11.70 -28.53
C ARG A 206 -0.89 13.03 -28.12
N LYS A 207 -1.53 13.77 -27.19
CA LYS A 207 -1.00 15.07 -26.71
C LYS A 207 0.40 14.94 -26.13
N VAL A 208 0.66 13.90 -25.35
CA VAL A 208 1.99 13.66 -24.77
C VAL A 208 3.01 13.32 -25.86
N ARG A 209 2.67 12.43 -26.80
CA ARG A 209 3.54 12.06 -27.93
C ARG A 209 3.85 13.26 -28.83
N ASP A 210 2.82 14.05 -29.19
CA ASP A 210 2.95 15.21 -30.08
C ASP A 210 3.76 16.35 -29.43
N SER A 211 3.92 16.32 -28.08
CA SER A 211 4.82 17.21 -27.33
C SER A 211 6.30 16.77 -27.39
N GLY A 212 6.63 15.69 -28.07
CA GLY A 212 8.01 15.18 -28.18
C GLY A 212 8.53 14.45 -26.95
N ILE A 213 7.62 13.99 -26.05
CA ILE A 213 8.00 13.27 -24.84
C ILE A 213 8.22 11.79 -25.16
N ASN A 214 9.36 11.28 -24.69
CA ASN A 214 9.72 9.86 -24.73
C ASN A 214 9.73 9.28 -23.32
N PHE A 215 9.59 7.96 -23.21
CA PHE A 215 9.58 7.26 -21.95
C PHE A 215 10.65 6.18 -21.88
N ARG A 216 11.32 6.09 -20.73
CA ARG A 216 12.15 4.93 -20.35
C ARG A 216 11.47 4.20 -19.20
N ARG A 217 11.29 2.91 -19.33
CA ARG A 217 10.83 2.00 -18.25
C ARG A 217 12.04 1.20 -17.81
N LEU A 218 12.54 1.50 -16.60
CA LEU A 218 13.74 0.93 -16.03
C LEU A 218 13.39 -0.08 -14.94
N ARG A 219 13.98 -1.24 -14.95
CA ARG A 219 13.82 -2.28 -13.94
C ARG A 219 15.16 -2.60 -13.30
N GLY A 220 15.13 -2.92 -12.01
CA GLY A 220 16.27 -3.48 -11.30
C GLY A 220 17.54 -2.69 -11.46
N ASP A 221 18.57 -3.36 -11.95
CA ASP A 221 19.92 -2.86 -12.18
C ASP A 221 20.06 -1.89 -13.37
N GLU A 222 19.02 -1.73 -14.19
CA GLU A 222 18.97 -0.69 -15.21
C GLU A 222 18.88 0.73 -14.59
N ILE A 223 18.42 0.84 -13.33
CA ILE A 223 18.23 2.11 -12.63
C ILE A 223 19.57 2.59 -12.04
N ARG A 224 20.05 3.73 -12.48
CA ARG A 224 21.30 4.34 -12.03
C ARG A 224 21.07 5.32 -10.88
N ASP A 225 22.11 5.66 -10.14
CA ASP A 225 22.06 6.67 -9.08
C ASP A 225 21.54 8.02 -9.57
N SER A 226 21.85 8.40 -10.82
CA SER A 226 21.33 9.62 -11.45
C SER A 226 19.82 9.56 -11.66
N ASP A 227 19.25 8.38 -11.95
CA ASP A 227 17.81 8.18 -12.11
C ASP A 227 17.11 8.27 -10.74
N TRP A 228 17.71 7.72 -9.69
CA TRP A 228 17.23 7.86 -8.32
C TRP A 228 17.27 9.31 -7.82
N ALA A 229 18.35 10.03 -8.09
CA ALA A 229 18.46 11.45 -7.76
C ALA A 229 17.42 12.30 -8.50
N LEU A 230 17.13 11.98 -9.76
CA LEU A 230 16.05 12.59 -10.54
C LEU A 230 14.69 12.30 -9.89
N PHE A 231 14.41 11.02 -9.61
CA PHE A 231 13.13 10.62 -9.00
C PHE A 231 12.91 11.34 -7.67
N ALA A 232 13.92 11.39 -6.79
CA ALA A 232 13.82 12.09 -5.51
C ALA A 232 13.52 13.58 -5.68
N ARG A 233 14.09 14.25 -6.70
CA ARG A 233 13.76 15.66 -7.02
C ARG A 233 12.31 15.82 -7.45
N CYS A 234 11.81 14.91 -8.31
CA CYS A 234 10.41 14.90 -8.76
C CYS A 234 9.46 14.67 -7.57
N TYR A 235 9.75 13.68 -6.75
CA TYR A 235 9.01 13.32 -5.54
C TYR A 235 8.92 14.50 -4.56
N ASN A 236 10.05 15.10 -4.21
CA ASN A 236 10.12 16.25 -3.31
C ASN A 236 9.34 17.46 -3.84
N ARG A 237 9.36 17.67 -5.16
CA ARG A 237 8.61 18.76 -5.78
C ARG A 237 7.10 18.58 -5.64
N THR A 238 6.60 17.35 -5.77
CA THR A 238 5.17 17.04 -5.57
C THR A 238 4.75 17.39 -4.14
N TYR A 239 5.51 16.96 -3.14
CA TYR A 239 5.19 17.28 -1.74
C TYR A 239 5.21 18.78 -1.47
N ARG A 240 6.22 19.50 -1.96
CA ARG A 240 6.30 20.97 -1.82
C ARG A 240 5.11 21.68 -2.49
N ALA A 241 4.67 21.21 -3.66
CA ALA A 241 3.50 21.76 -4.35
C ALA A 241 2.21 21.59 -3.52
N HIS A 242 2.11 20.53 -2.76
CA HIS A 242 1.01 20.26 -1.82
C HIS A 242 1.23 20.83 -0.41
N ARG A 243 2.28 21.65 -0.20
CA ARG A 243 2.64 22.22 1.11
C ARG A 243 2.81 21.15 2.20
N SER A 244 3.34 20.00 1.83
CA SER A 244 3.57 18.83 2.68
C SER A 244 5.06 18.48 2.71
N THR A 245 5.47 17.73 3.74
CA THR A 245 6.84 17.23 3.90
C THR A 245 6.95 15.84 3.30
N PRO A 246 7.99 15.56 2.49
CA PRO A 246 8.27 14.23 2.00
C PRO A 246 8.52 13.24 3.14
N TYR A 247 7.88 12.06 3.08
CA TYR A 247 8.09 11.00 4.07
C TYR A 247 9.35 10.17 3.81
N LEU A 248 9.76 10.06 2.54
CA LEU A 248 10.86 9.22 2.09
C LEU A 248 12.02 10.07 1.57
N ASN A 249 13.24 9.58 1.71
CA ASN A 249 14.46 10.25 1.29
C ASN A 249 15.16 9.51 0.14
N LEU A 250 16.20 10.13 -0.44
CA LEU A 250 16.96 9.55 -1.55
C LEU A 250 17.61 8.22 -1.17
N GLU A 251 18.14 8.11 0.05
CA GLU A 251 18.80 6.89 0.52
C GLU A 251 17.84 5.70 0.53
N PHE A 252 16.59 5.91 0.96
CA PHE A 252 15.56 4.88 0.91
C PHE A 252 15.35 4.36 -0.53
N PHE A 253 15.21 5.25 -1.50
CA PHE A 253 15.01 4.85 -2.89
C PHE A 253 16.21 4.10 -3.45
N GLN A 254 17.43 4.53 -3.16
CA GLN A 254 18.65 3.83 -3.55
C GLN A 254 18.73 2.44 -2.92
N ARG A 255 18.37 2.30 -1.63
CA ARG A 255 18.34 0.99 -0.96
C ARG A 255 17.34 0.04 -1.59
N LEU A 256 16.17 0.50 -2.00
CA LEU A 256 15.22 -0.35 -2.74
C LEU A 256 15.84 -0.91 -4.01
N GLY A 257 16.53 -0.08 -4.79
CA GLY A 257 17.24 -0.51 -6.00
C GLY A 257 18.37 -1.52 -5.72
N GLN A 258 19.01 -1.43 -4.56
CA GLN A 258 20.12 -2.30 -4.16
C GLN A 258 19.64 -3.64 -3.57
N THR A 259 18.58 -3.62 -2.75
CA THR A 259 18.18 -4.77 -1.94
C THR A 259 17.02 -5.56 -2.52
N MET A 260 16.19 -4.93 -3.37
CA MET A 260 15.04 -5.57 -4.00
C MET A 260 14.82 -5.15 -5.47
N PRO A 261 15.89 -5.14 -6.31
CA PRO A 261 15.84 -4.63 -7.68
C PRO A 261 14.78 -5.33 -8.54
N GLN A 262 14.55 -6.62 -8.33
CA GLN A 262 13.56 -7.44 -9.05
C GLN A 262 12.11 -6.98 -8.86
N HIS A 263 11.84 -6.11 -7.89
CA HIS A 263 10.51 -5.61 -7.56
C HIS A 263 10.30 -4.15 -7.93
N VAL A 264 11.25 -3.49 -8.57
CA VAL A 264 11.23 -2.04 -8.84
C VAL A 264 11.02 -1.77 -10.32
N LEU A 265 10.04 -0.89 -10.63
CA LEU A 265 9.83 -0.29 -11.94
C LEU A 265 9.85 1.24 -11.81
N LEU A 266 10.83 1.89 -12.42
CA LEU A 266 10.93 3.33 -12.51
C LEU A 266 10.60 3.79 -13.94
N ILE A 267 9.59 4.64 -14.08
CA ILE A 267 9.19 5.24 -15.37
C ILE A 267 9.70 6.67 -15.40
N ILE A 268 10.48 7.01 -16.41
CA ILE A 268 11.05 8.35 -16.61
C ILE A 268 10.52 8.91 -17.92
N ALA A 269 9.95 10.11 -17.87
CA ALA A 269 9.57 10.90 -19.03
C ALA A 269 10.67 11.91 -19.39
N GLU A 270 11.02 11.95 -20.67
CA GLU A 270 12.07 12.81 -21.20
C GLU A 270 11.53 13.71 -22.32
N LEU A 271 11.88 14.99 -22.27
CA LEU A 271 11.62 15.96 -23.31
C LEU A 271 12.96 16.47 -23.85
N GLU A 272 13.19 16.35 -25.15
CA GLU A 272 14.45 16.74 -25.80
C GLU A 272 15.69 16.10 -25.12
N GLY A 273 15.58 14.84 -24.72
CA GLY A 273 16.64 14.10 -24.02
C GLY A 273 16.87 14.53 -22.56
N LYS A 274 16.04 15.41 -22.00
CA LYS A 274 16.13 15.84 -20.59
C LYS A 274 14.98 15.25 -19.77
N PRO A 275 15.27 14.60 -18.66
CA PRO A 275 14.22 14.07 -17.78
C PRO A 275 13.34 15.17 -17.21
N VAL A 276 12.02 15.01 -17.31
CA VAL A 276 11.03 16.02 -16.89
C VAL A 276 10.04 15.50 -15.84
N ALA A 277 9.86 14.18 -15.75
CA ALA A 277 9.01 13.57 -14.73
C ALA A 277 9.43 12.11 -14.48
N SER A 278 8.99 11.57 -13.35
CA SER A 278 9.23 10.16 -13.02
C SER A 278 8.14 9.61 -12.11
N ALA A 279 7.84 8.29 -12.27
CA ALA A 279 6.95 7.53 -11.40
C ALA A 279 7.63 6.26 -10.92
N LEU A 280 7.52 5.99 -9.62
CA LEU A 280 8.00 4.77 -8.97
C LEU A 280 6.83 3.81 -8.76
N ASN A 281 7.01 2.58 -9.21
CA ASN A 281 6.11 1.48 -8.92
C ASN A 281 6.92 0.34 -8.29
N LEU A 282 6.27 -0.42 -7.40
CA LEU A 282 6.76 -1.71 -6.95
C LEU A 282 5.87 -2.80 -7.55
N TYR A 283 6.40 -4.00 -7.80
CA TYR A 283 5.60 -5.06 -8.38
C TYR A 283 6.03 -6.45 -7.92
N SER A 284 5.07 -7.36 -7.90
CA SER A 284 5.26 -8.79 -7.78
C SER A 284 4.92 -9.47 -9.12
N GLN A 285 4.93 -10.79 -9.17
CA GLN A 285 4.45 -11.54 -10.35
C GLN A 285 2.97 -11.29 -10.67
N HIS A 286 2.16 -10.86 -9.67
CA HIS A 286 0.72 -10.76 -9.80
C HIS A 286 0.19 -9.33 -9.71
N THR A 287 0.89 -8.44 -8.99
CA THR A 287 0.37 -7.09 -8.68
C THR A 287 1.43 -6.02 -8.89
N LEU A 288 1.06 -4.94 -9.55
CA LEU A 288 1.82 -3.70 -9.62
C LEU A 288 1.19 -2.66 -8.68
N TYR A 289 2.01 -2.03 -7.88
CA TYR A 289 1.66 -0.99 -6.90
C TYR A 289 2.20 0.35 -7.38
N GLY A 290 1.34 1.20 -7.92
CA GLY A 290 1.69 2.58 -8.25
C GLY A 290 1.88 3.39 -6.98
N ARG A 291 3.10 3.92 -6.77
CA ARG A 291 3.42 4.51 -5.45
C ARG A 291 3.61 6.01 -5.49
N TYR A 292 4.65 6.48 -6.11
CA TYR A 292 5.02 7.89 -6.04
C TYR A 292 5.32 8.43 -7.41
N TRP A 293 5.00 9.70 -7.62
CA TRP A 293 5.33 10.39 -8.85
C TRP A 293 5.66 11.85 -8.61
N GLY A 294 6.31 12.46 -9.60
CA GLY A 294 6.47 13.90 -9.66
C GLY A 294 6.96 14.37 -11.02
N ALA A 295 6.80 15.66 -11.26
CA ALA A 295 7.24 16.30 -12.47
C ALA A 295 8.02 17.59 -12.18
N LEU A 296 9.07 17.84 -12.94
CA LEU A 296 9.89 19.07 -12.82
C LEU A 296 9.23 20.25 -13.54
N GLN A 297 8.32 19.98 -14.45
CA GLN A 297 7.51 20.98 -15.14
C GLN A 297 6.10 20.46 -15.41
N TYR A 298 5.15 21.35 -15.58
CA TYR A 298 3.78 21.00 -15.94
C TYR A 298 3.69 20.77 -17.46
N LEU A 299 3.20 19.59 -17.82
CA LEU A 299 2.86 19.23 -19.20
C LEU A 299 1.49 18.55 -19.21
N PRO A 300 0.56 18.95 -20.11
CA PRO A 300 -0.78 18.38 -20.14
C PRO A 300 -0.77 16.85 -20.33
N CYS A 301 -1.54 16.13 -19.57
CA CYS A 301 -1.70 14.68 -19.59
C CYS A 301 -0.44 13.85 -19.21
N LEU A 302 0.70 14.49 -18.90
CA LEU A 302 1.93 13.79 -18.54
C LEU A 302 1.75 12.87 -17.34
N HIS A 303 1.01 13.30 -16.31
CA HIS A 303 0.69 12.48 -15.16
C HIS A 303 0.00 11.17 -15.55
N PHE A 304 -1.01 11.25 -16.41
CA PHE A 304 -1.76 10.06 -16.82
C PHE A 304 -0.92 9.09 -17.66
N GLU A 305 -0.11 9.63 -18.56
CA GLU A 305 0.80 8.78 -19.36
C GLU A 305 1.83 8.10 -18.46
N THR A 306 2.51 8.86 -17.60
CA THR A 306 3.60 8.34 -16.76
C THR A 306 3.11 7.38 -15.67
N CYS A 307 2.01 7.71 -14.99
CA CYS A 307 1.54 6.94 -13.83
C CYS A 307 0.61 5.80 -14.19
N TYR A 308 -0.12 5.89 -15.32
CA TYR A 308 -1.13 4.89 -15.66
C TYR A 308 -0.82 4.18 -17.00
N TYR A 309 -0.71 4.90 -18.11
CA TYR A 309 -0.66 4.22 -19.41
C TYR A 309 0.64 3.43 -19.61
N GLN A 310 1.77 3.98 -19.22
CA GLN A 310 3.07 3.27 -19.26
C GLN A 310 3.09 2.07 -18.29
N ALA A 311 2.47 2.22 -17.13
CA ALA A 311 2.37 1.13 -16.15
C ALA A 311 1.37 0.05 -16.58
N LEU A 312 0.24 0.41 -17.24
CA LEU A 312 -0.72 -0.54 -17.81
C LEU A 312 -0.10 -1.36 -18.93
N GLU A 313 0.65 -0.73 -19.84
CA GLU A 313 1.40 -1.45 -20.89
C GLU A 313 2.38 -2.45 -20.26
N PHE A 314 3.12 -2.02 -19.23
CA PHE A 314 4.02 -2.91 -18.51
C PHE A 314 3.28 -4.10 -17.86
N CYS A 315 2.11 -3.87 -17.26
CA CYS A 315 1.30 -4.95 -16.70
C CYS A 315 0.86 -5.96 -17.75
N ILE A 316 0.43 -5.48 -18.93
CA ILE A 316 0.01 -6.34 -20.04
C ILE A 316 1.21 -7.14 -20.56
N GLU A 317 2.34 -6.50 -20.82
CA GLU A 317 3.58 -7.12 -21.32
C GLU A 317 4.15 -8.19 -20.37
N GLN A 318 3.98 -8.01 -19.04
CA GLN A 318 4.49 -8.92 -18.00
C GLN A 318 3.42 -9.88 -17.45
N ASP A 319 2.22 -9.88 -18.02
CA ASP A 319 1.05 -10.65 -17.55
C ASP A 319 0.69 -10.39 -16.06
N ILE A 320 0.96 -9.20 -15.56
CA ILE A 320 0.56 -8.78 -14.22
C ILE A 320 -0.95 -8.63 -14.16
N LYS A 321 -1.59 -9.25 -13.17
CA LYS A 321 -3.05 -9.38 -13.10
C LYS A 321 -3.75 -8.20 -12.47
N VAL A 322 -3.10 -7.48 -11.56
CA VAL A 322 -3.70 -6.37 -10.81
C VAL A 322 -2.77 -5.16 -10.82
N PHE A 323 -3.34 -3.97 -10.99
CA PHE A 323 -2.63 -2.72 -10.76
C PHE A 323 -3.38 -1.89 -9.71
N GLU A 324 -2.77 -1.73 -8.53
CA GLU A 324 -3.24 -0.84 -7.46
C GLU A 324 -2.74 0.58 -7.70
N GLY A 325 -3.65 1.48 -8.07
CA GLY A 325 -3.30 2.86 -8.44
C GLY A 325 -3.13 3.84 -7.26
N GLY A 326 -3.08 3.38 -6.00
CA GLY A 326 -3.00 4.21 -4.79
C GLY A 326 -4.36 4.70 -4.26
N ALA A 327 -4.36 5.46 -3.14
CA ALA A 327 -5.51 5.68 -2.27
C ALA A 327 -6.69 6.48 -2.87
N GLN A 328 -6.45 7.42 -3.78
CA GLN A 328 -7.47 8.38 -4.22
C GLN A 328 -7.56 8.49 -5.74
N GLY A 329 -8.69 9.01 -6.23
CA GLY A 329 -8.82 9.49 -7.58
C GLY A 329 -9.86 8.80 -8.45
N GLU A 330 -11.09 9.30 -8.43
CA GLU A 330 -12.17 8.89 -9.35
C GLU A 330 -11.79 9.04 -10.82
N HIS A 331 -10.83 9.93 -11.13
CA HIS A 331 -10.28 10.05 -12.49
C HIS A 331 -9.67 8.74 -13.01
N LYS A 332 -9.33 7.79 -12.13
CA LYS A 332 -8.84 6.45 -12.48
C LYS A 332 -9.95 5.60 -13.12
N LEU A 333 -11.21 5.80 -12.70
CA LEU A 333 -12.36 5.09 -13.27
C LEU A 333 -12.41 5.27 -14.80
N ALA A 334 -12.23 6.51 -15.28
CA ALA A 334 -12.22 6.79 -16.71
C ALA A 334 -11.07 6.10 -17.49
N ARG A 335 -10.13 5.44 -16.81
CA ARG A 335 -8.95 4.74 -17.34
C ARG A 335 -8.97 3.23 -17.11
N GLY A 336 -10.14 2.69 -16.76
CA GLY A 336 -10.33 1.26 -16.60
C GLY A 336 -10.05 0.72 -15.19
N PHE A 337 -9.80 1.58 -14.21
CA PHE A 337 -9.67 1.16 -12.81
C PHE A 337 -11.05 1.11 -12.17
N LEU A 338 -11.45 -0.01 -11.66
CA LEU A 338 -12.74 -0.21 -11.01
C LEU A 338 -12.64 0.00 -9.49
N PRO A 339 -13.75 0.38 -8.83
CA PRO A 339 -13.80 0.53 -7.39
C PRO A 339 -13.61 -0.82 -6.69
N VAL A 340 -12.74 -0.85 -5.70
CA VAL A 340 -12.48 -2.00 -4.84
C VAL A 340 -12.65 -1.59 -3.39
N LYS A 341 -13.45 -2.34 -2.65
CA LYS A 341 -13.63 -2.12 -1.21
C LYS A 341 -12.36 -2.49 -0.48
N THR A 342 -11.84 -1.57 0.33
CA THR A 342 -10.74 -1.82 1.28
C THR A 342 -11.24 -1.78 2.70
N LEU A 343 -10.54 -2.45 3.61
CA LEU A 343 -10.92 -2.59 5.01
C LEU A 343 -9.84 -2.01 5.93
N SER A 344 -10.26 -1.62 7.11
CA SER A 344 -9.40 -1.42 8.27
C SER A 344 -10.11 -1.94 9.53
N ALA A 345 -9.35 -2.39 10.51
CA ALA A 345 -9.87 -2.87 11.78
C ALA A 345 -9.38 -1.97 12.92
N HIS A 346 -10.24 -1.67 13.88
CA HIS A 346 -10.01 -0.69 14.93
C HIS A 346 -10.46 -1.22 16.29
N TRP A 347 -9.62 -1.03 17.30
CA TRP A 347 -9.94 -1.25 18.70
C TRP A 347 -9.55 0.00 19.49
N LEU A 348 -10.42 0.47 20.39
CA LEU A 348 -10.20 1.63 21.25
C LEU A 348 -10.28 1.21 22.71
N ALA A 349 -9.32 1.66 23.51
CA ALA A 349 -9.24 1.32 24.93
C ALA A 349 -10.36 1.95 25.76
N HIS A 350 -10.83 3.15 25.40
CA HIS A 350 -11.87 3.86 26.15
C HIS A 350 -13.27 3.41 25.69
N PRO A 351 -14.11 2.78 26.57
CA PRO A 351 -15.39 2.18 26.16
C PRO A 351 -16.35 3.15 25.50
N GLU A 352 -16.56 4.35 26.09
CA GLU A 352 -17.50 5.33 25.54
C GLU A 352 -17.10 5.84 24.15
N PHE A 353 -15.78 5.97 23.89
CA PHE A 353 -15.29 6.31 22.55
C PHE A 353 -15.42 5.13 21.59
N SER A 354 -15.19 3.91 22.07
CA SER A 354 -15.42 2.70 21.27
C SER A 354 -16.87 2.65 20.79
N ASP A 355 -17.84 2.82 21.68
CA ASP A 355 -19.26 2.85 21.35
C ASP A 355 -19.64 3.98 20.37
N ALA A 356 -19.04 5.16 20.56
CA ALA A 356 -19.31 6.29 19.67
C ALA A 356 -18.73 6.07 18.27
N VAL A 357 -17.54 5.50 18.16
CA VAL A 357 -16.89 5.16 16.90
C VAL A 357 -17.66 4.03 16.21
N GLU A 358 -18.12 3.02 16.93
CA GLU A 358 -18.92 1.94 16.35
C GLU A 358 -20.19 2.46 15.68
N ARG A 359 -20.95 3.32 16.37
CA ARG A 359 -22.13 3.98 15.80
C ARG A 359 -21.81 4.85 14.59
N PHE A 360 -20.65 5.51 14.58
CA PHE A 360 -20.16 6.27 13.43
C PHE A 360 -19.88 5.34 12.24
N LEU A 361 -19.14 4.26 12.45
CA LEU A 361 -18.74 3.30 11.41
C LEU A 361 -19.95 2.58 10.79
N GLN A 362 -20.96 2.26 11.58
CA GLN A 362 -22.21 1.66 11.07
C GLN A 362 -22.91 2.59 10.06
N ARG A 363 -22.94 3.90 10.32
CA ARG A 363 -23.52 4.91 9.39
C ARG A 363 -22.64 5.10 8.15
N GLU A 364 -21.32 5.18 8.33
CA GLU A 364 -20.36 5.33 7.24
C GLU A 364 -20.43 4.14 6.28
N HIS A 365 -20.55 2.92 6.81
CA HIS A 365 -20.65 1.70 6.01
C HIS A 365 -21.79 1.74 4.98
N GLN A 366 -22.98 2.24 5.37
CA GLN A 366 -24.11 2.39 4.45
C GLN A 366 -23.84 3.42 3.35
N GLY A 367 -23.06 4.47 3.66
CA GLY A 367 -22.64 5.47 2.68
C GLY A 367 -21.67 4.90 1.66
N ILE A 368 -20.67 4.13 2.12
CA ILE A 368 -19.69 3.50 1.25
C ILE A 368 -20.32 2.48 0.30
N ALA A 369 -21.30 1.68 0.76
CA ALA A 369 -21.99 0.73 -0.10
C ALA A 369 -22.68 1.44 -1.27
N ARG A 370 -23.46 2.49 -0.98
CA ARG A 370 -24.13 3.31 -2.02
C ARG A 370 -23.14 3.97 -2.97
N TYR A 371 -22.02 4.47 -2.46
CA TYR A 371 -20.98 5.08 -3.28
C TYR A 371 -20.34 4.08 -4.25
N VAL A 372 -20.09 2.84 -3.80
CA VAL A 372 -19.57 1.78 -4.68
C VAL A 372 -20.58 1.43 -5.78
N ASP A 373 -21.88 1.34 -5.45
CA ASP A 373 -22.93 1.07 -6.42
C ASP A 373 -23.01 2.17 -7.48
N GLU A 374 -22.98 3.44 -7.07
CA GLU A 374 -22.93 4.60 -7.97
C GLU A 374 -21.69 4.58 -8.90
N LEU A 375 -20.52 4.26 -8.37
CA LEU A 375 -19.31 4.14 -9.17
C LEU A 375 -19.38 3.00 -10.18
N ASN A 376 -20.02 1.88 -9.84
CA ASN A 376 -20.20 0.74 -10.73
C ASN A 376 -21.16 1.05 -11.89
N GLU A 377 -22.19 1.87 -11.67
CA GLU A 377 -23.07 2.37 -12.72
C GLU A 377 -22.31 3.21 -13.78
N HIS A 378 -21.19 3.83 -13.37
CA HIS A 378 -20.32 4.63 -14.24
C HIS A 378 -19.13 3.84 -14.78
N SER A 379 -19.24 2.51 -14.87
CA SER A 379 -18.17 1.63 -15.40
C SER A 379 -17.65 2.15 -16.74
N PRO A 380 -16.33 2.20 -16.95
CA PRO A 380 -15.74 2.65 -18.21
C PRO A 380 -15.81 1.60 -19.32
N PHE A 381 -16.14 0.36 -18.98
CA PHE A 381 -16.22 -0.75 -19.91
C PHE A 381 -17.55 -0.75 -20.67
N LYS A 382 -17.58 -1.39 -21.84
CA LYS A 382 -18.82 -1.61 -22.59
C LYS A 382 -19.82 -2.40 -21.75
N SER A 383 -21.08 -2.06 -21.85
CA SER A 383 -22.14 -2.92 -21.31
C SER A 383 -22.29 -4.19 -22.16
N ALA A 384 -22.67 -5.29 -21.53
CA ALA A 384 -22.91 -6.57 -22.23
C ALA A 384 -23.91 -6.45 -23.41
N VAL A 385 -24.73 -5.41 -23.43
CA VAL A 385 -25.68 -5.09 -24.51
C VAL A 385 -24.97 -4.52 -25.76
N GLU A 386 -23.85 -3.83 -25.58
CA GLU A 386 -23.06 -3.27 -26.71
C GLU A 386 -22.21 -4.31 -27.42
N GLU A 387 -21.87 -5.44 -26.75
CA GLU A 387 -21.12 -6.54 -27.36
C GLU A 387 -21.96 -7.39 -28.32
N SER A 388 -23.27 -7.44 -28.14
CA SER A 388 -24.17 -8.26 -28.99
C SER A 388 -24.70 -7.53 -30.24
N GLY A 389 -24.41 -6.24 -30.40
CA GLY A 389 -24.88 -5.40 -31.52
C GLY A 389 -23.88 -5.17 -32.65
N GLY A 390 -22.71 -5.82 -32.63
CA GLY A 390 -21.62 -5.62 -33.57
C GLY A 390 -21.26 -6.87 -34.41
N ALA A 391 -22.21 -7.73 -34.73
CA ALA A 391 -22.03 -8.86 -35.64
C ALA A 391 -22.63 -8.57 -37.02
#